data_110cbeb9da557362fb37d446ae88464e
#
_entry.id   110cbeb9da557362fb37d446ae88464e
#
_cell.length_a   1.000
_cell.length_b   1.000
_cell.length_c   1.000
_cell.angle_alpha   90.00
_cell.angle_beta   90.00
_cell.angle_gamma   90.00
#
_symmetry.space_group_name_H-M   'P 1'
#
loop_
_entity.id
_entity.type
_entity.pdbx_description
1 polymer ?
#
loop_
_entity_poly.entity_id
_entity_poly.type
_entity_poly.pdbx_seq_one_letter_code
_entity_poly.pdbx_strand_id
1 'polypeptide(L)'
;MATAAVDGIVELQRRLLGGYQLLQTLVGIRLRSVTDPESVRHLTWLSDVTAAMELISRRMTVSGPLDFGGYLEDVAAFWTRACEGRPVRLEVRGQSALLPDSHLLPLAIITHELISNACRHAFPDDRRGSIAVAFSRAVGGVSLVVRDSGVGAETLEPGEGLALVKGLVEHLGGSMSIETAPDAGVGVRIRLPLEALQTH
;
A
#
# COMPACT_ATOMS: atom_id res chain seq x y z
N MET A 1 -23.22 -25.65 14.00
CA MET A 1 -22.66 -25.51 12.64
C MET A 1 -21.97 -24.18 12.44
N ALA A 2 -22.47 -23.05 12.90
CA ALA A 2 -21.83 -21.72 12.77
C ALA A 2 -20.44 -21.65 13.42
N THR A 3 -20.25 -22.20 14.62
CA THR A 3 -18.98 -22.17 15.37
C THR A 3 -17.84 -22.90 14.61
N ALA A 4 -18.11 -24.07 14.04
CA ALA A 4 -17.11 -24.84 13.30
C ALA A 4 -16.67 -24.13 11.98
N ALA A 5 -17.58 -23.39 11.34
CA ALA A 5 -17.24 -22.58 10.17
C ALA A 5 -16.36 -21.38 10.55
N VAL A 6 -16.64 -20.73 11.69
CA VAL A 6 -15.83 -19.62 12.23
C VAL A 6 -14.43 -20.13 12.60
N ASP A 7 -14.32 -21.25 13.29
CA ASP A 7 -13.04 -21.86 13.67
C ASP A 7 -12.20 -22.22 12.43
N GLY A 8 -12.83 -22.72 11.37
CA GLY A 8 -12.16 -23.02 10.10
C GLY A 8 -11.58 -21.79 9.41
N ILE A 9 -12.29 -20.66 9.42
CA ILE A 9 -11.82 -19.40 8.80
C ILE A 9 -10.68 -18.79 9.63
N VAL A 10 -10.78 -18.80 10.96
CA VAL A 10 -9.70 -18.32 11.85
C VAL A 10 -8.43 -19.15 11.62
N GLU A 11 -8.56 -20.47 11.51
CA GLU A 11 -7.40 -21.34 11.22
C GLU A 11 -6.80 -21.06 9.84
N LEU A 12 -7.63 -20.86 8.80
CA LEU A 12 -7.16 -20.49 7.48
C LEU A 12 -6.41 -19.16 7.50
N GLN A 13 -6.96 -18.15 8.16
CA GLN A 13 -6.32 -16.84 8.32
C GLN A 13 -4.97 -16.97 9.02
N ARG A 14 -4.88 -17.75 10.09
CA ARG A 14 -3.62 -18.00 10.80
C ARG A 14 -2.57 -18.65 9.90
N ARG A 15 -2.96 -19.60 9.05
CA ARG A 15 -2.06 -20.25 8.09
C ARG A 15 -1.58 -19.27 7.02
N LEU A 16 -2.45 -18.42 6.48
CA LEU A 16 -2.08 -17.39 5.52
C LEU A 16 -1.08 -16.39 6.12
N LEU A 17 -1.33 -15.91 7.33
CA LEU A 17 -0.40 -15.00 8.03
C LEU A 17 0.96 -15.66 8.25
N GLY A 18 1.00 -16.93 8.68
CA GLY A 18 2.24 -17.69 8.81
C GLY A 18 2.98 -17.84 7.48
N GLY A 19 2.25 -18.03 6.39
CA GLY A 19 2.80 -18.06 5.02
C GLY A 19 3.47 -16.74 4.62
N TYR A 20 2.84 -15.60 4.87
CA TYR A 20 3.42 -14.28 4.59
C TYR A 20 4.68 -14.01 5.42
N GLN A 21 4.67 -14.35 6.72
CA GLN A 21 5.84 -14.21 7.58
C GLN A 21 7.02 -15.07 7.13
N LEU A 22 6.74 -16.30 6.67
CA LEU A 22 7.76 -17.16 6.10
C LEU A 22 8.34 -16.57 4.81
N LEU A 23 7.49 -16.09 3.89
CA LEU A 23 7.93 -15.41 2.66
C LEU A 23 8.79 -14.19 2.96
N GLN A 24 8.40 -13.34 3.90
CA GLN A 24 9.20 -12.18 4.32
C GLN A 24 10.56 -12.62 4.88
N THR A 25 10.60 -13.68 5.68
CA THR A 25 11.84 -14.23 6.22
C THR A 25 12.76 -14.72 5.10
N LEU A 26 12.24 -15.48 4.13
CA LEU A 26 13.00 -15.99 3.01
C LEU A 26 13.53 -14.87 2.10
N VAL A 27 12.70 -13.88 1.79
CA VAL A 27 13.11 -12.68 1.04
C VAL A 27 14.19 -11.92 1.79
N GLY A 28 14.03 -11.72 3.10
CA GLY A 28 15.03 -11.05 3.95
C GLY A 28 16.36 -11.81 4.02
N ILE A 29 16.34 -13.15 4.06
CA ILE A 29 17.56 -13.98 3.97
C ILE A 29 18.23 -13.76 2.60
N ARG A 30 17.45 -13.78 1.52
CA ARG A 30 17.99 -13.62 0.16
C ARG A 30 18.56 -12.23 -0.07
N LEU A 31 17.91 -11.19 0.43
CA LEU A 31 18.40 -9.80 0.35
C LEU A 31 19.79 -9.62 0.96
N ARG A 32 20.10 -10.34 2.04
CA ARG A 32 21.45 -10.27 2.68
C ARG A 32 22.55 -10.91 1.85
N SER A 33 22.22 -11.76 0.89
CA SER A 33 23.19 -12.51 0.06
C SER A 33 23.30 -12.02 -1.37
N VAL A 34 22.41 -11.11 -1.80
CA VAL A 34 22.38 -10.57 -3.17
C VAL A 34 22.99 -9.18 -3.17
N THR A 35 23.91 -8.94 -4.11
CA THR A 35 24.59 -7.65 -4.28
C THR A 35 24.24 -6.96 -5.60
N ASP A 36 23.66 -7.69 -6.53
CA ASP A 36 23.19 -7.13 -7.80
C ASP A 36 22.05 -6.14 -7.57
N PRO A 37 22.17 -4.86 -8.02
CA PRO A 37 21.19 -3.82 -7.71
C PRO A 37 19.78 -4.10 -8.24
N GLU A 38 19.66 -4.78 -9.39
CA GLU A 38 18.37 -5.12 -9.99
C GLU A 38 17.66 -6.20 -9.15
N SER A 39 18.38 -7.25 -8.79
CA SER A 39 17.85 -8.30 -7.90
C SER A 39 17.47 -7.75 -6.52
N VAL A 40 18.25 -6.83 -5.97
CA VAL A 40 17.91 -6.15 -4.70
C VAL A 40 16.61 -5.37 -4.83
N ARG A 41 16.41 -4.63 -5.94
CA ARG A 41 15.14 -3.90 -6.18
C ARG A 41 13.94 -4.83 -6.23
N HIS A 42 14.03 -5.92 -7.00
CA HIS A 42 12.93 -6.90 -7.15
C HIS A 42 12.60 -7.59 -5.82
N LEU A 43 13.60 -8.02 -5.07
CA LEU A 43 13.39 -8.66 -3.77
C LEU A 43 12.80 -7.68 -2.73
N THR A 44 13.24 -6.42 -2.75
CA THR A 44 12.69 -5.39 -1.86
C THR A 44 11.23 -5.12 -2.21
N TRP A 45 10.92 -4.99 -3.50
CA TRP A 45 9.55 -4.87 -3.97
C TRP A 45 8.66 -6.05 -3.51
N LEU A 46 9.15 -7.29 -3.66
CA LEU A 46 8.43 -8.48 -3.21
C LEU A 46 8.19 -8.48 -1.69
N SER A 47 9.18 -7.99 -0.91
CA SER A 47 9.03 -7.80 0.53
C SER A 47 7.92 -6.79 0.86
N ASP A 48 7.87 -5.66 0.15
CA ASP A 48 6.86 -4.61 0.38
C ASP A 48 5.45 -5.10 0.04
N VAL A 49 5.29 -5.80 -1.09
CA VAL A 49 4.00 -6.41 -1.47
C VAL A 49 3.55 -7.44 -0.42
N THR A 50 4.47 -8.29 0.03
CA THR A 50 4.16 -9.31 1.05
C THR A 50 3.77 -8.66 2.38
N ALA A 51 4.41 -7.55 2.77
CA ALA A 51 4.05 -6.78 3.96
C ALA A 51 2.64 -6.18 3.85
N ALA A 52 2.28 -5.62 2.67
CA ALA A 52 0.93 -5.13 2.42
C ALA A 52 -0.12 -6.24 2.56
N MET A 53 0.16 -7.42 2.00
CA MET A 53 -0.72 -8.59 2.10
C MET A 53 -0.88 -9.07 3.54
N GLU A 54 0.20 -9.08 4.32
CA GLU A 54 0.13 -9.45 5.75
C GLU A 54 -0.73 -8.46 6.54
N LEU A 55 -0.48 -7.14 6.38
CA LEU A 55 -1.21 -6.11 7.11
C LEU A 55 -2.72 -6.13 6.81
N ILE A 56 -3.11 -6.24 5.54
CA ILE A 56 -4.53 -6.31 5.19
C ILE A 56 -5.17 -7.61 5.69
N SER A 57 -4.46 -8.74 5.58
CA SER A 57 -4.97 -10.05 6.02
C SER A 57 -5.17 -10.12 7.53
N ARG A 58 -4.41 -9.36 8.32
CA ARG A 58 -4.64 -9.25 9.78
C ARG A 58 -5.97 -8.61 10.13
N ARG A 59 -6.46 -7.70 9.30
CA ARG A 59 -7.75 -7.00 9.50
C ARG A 59 -8.93 -7.71 8.85
N MET A 60 -8.69 -8.60 7.90
CA MET A 60 -9.77 -9.41 7.31
C MET A 60 -10.31 -10.35 8.40
N THR A 61 -11.52 -10.05 8.88
CA THR A 61 -12.22 -10.86 9.86
C THR A 61 -13.34 -11.64 9.19
N VAL A 62 -13.77 -12.71 9.86
CA VAL A 62 -14.90 -13.58 9.42
C VAL A 62 -16.21 -12.80 9.23
N SER A 63 -16.31 -11.56 9.69
CA SER A 63 -17.59 -10.91 10.01
C SER A 63 -17.93 -9.67 9.19
N GLY A 64 -17.38 -9.49 7.99
CA GLY A 64 -17.90 -8.42 7.15
C GLY A 64 -16.85 -7.57 6.41
N PRO A 65 -17.32 -6.53 5.68
CA PRO A 65 -16.46 -5.68 4.88
C PRO A 65 -15.46 -4.92 5.75
N LEU A 66 -14.22 -4.83 5.26
CA LEU A 66 -13.12 -4.20 5.99
C LEU A 66 -13.16 -2.68 5.83
N ASP A 67 -12.97 -1.97 6.94
CA ASP A 67 -12.76 -0.52 6.93
C ASP A 67 -11.33 -0.17 6.49
N PHE A 68 -11.20 0.35 5.28
CA PHE A 68 -9.90 0.72 4.72
C PHE A 68 -9.28 1.93 5.43
N GLY A 69 -10.10 2.85 5.97
CA GLY A 69 -9.58 3.96 6.79
C GLY A 69 -8.83 3.45 8.02
N GLY A 70 -9.39 2.47 8.72
CA GLY A 70 -8.73 1.82 9.84
C GLY A 70 -7.47 1.03 9.42
N TYR A 71 -7.45 0.38 8.25
CA TYR A 71 -6.24 -0.27 7.72
C TYR A 71 -5.08 0.73 7.54
N LEU A 72 -5.37 1.96 7.13
CA LEU A 72 -4.35 3.00 6.95
C LEU A 72 -3.65 3.40 8.26
N GLU A 73 -4.27 3.16 9.42
CA GLU A 73 -3.60 3.34 10.73
C GLU A 73 -2.46 2.33 10.91
N ASP A 74 -2.66 1.08 10.49
CA ASP A 74 -1.60 0.05 10.51
C ASP A 74 -0.49 0.37 9.52
N VAL A 75 -0.86 0.87 8.33
CA VAL A 75 0.11 1.37 7.33
C VAL A 75 0.96 2.50 7.91
N ALA A 76 0.32 3.46 8.60
CA ALA A 76 1.03 4.54 9.26
C ALA A 76 2.03 4.03 10.31
N ALA A 77 1.60 3.10 11.16
CA ALA A 77 2.45 2.50 12.18
C ALA A 77 3.62 1.69 11.57
N PHE A 78 3.36 0.94 10.49
CA PHE A 78 4.40 0.18 9.79
C PHE A 78 5.47 1.10 9.19
N TRP A 79 5.05 2.08 8.39
CA TRP A 79 5.97 2.96 7.67
C TRP A 79 6.68 3.97 8.58
N THR A 80 6.06 4.38 9.69
CA THR A 80 6.73 5.20 10.70
C THR A 80 7.93 4.45 11.27
N ARG A 81 7.79 3.16 11.58
CA ARG A 81 8.92 2.31 12.02
C ARG A 81 9.94 2.07 10.90
N ALA A 82 9.47 1.83 9.66
CA ALA A 82 10.36 1.59 8.51
C ALA A 82 11.20 2.83 8.15
N CYS A 83 10.69 4.04 8.43
CA CYS A 83 11.39 5.30 8.22
C CYS A 83 12.12 5.80 9.47
N GLU A 84 12.19 5.01 10.56
CA GLU A 84 12.89 5.39 11.78
C GLU A 84 14.37 5.70 11.50
N GLY A 85 14.85 6.82 12.01
CA GLY A 85 16.21 7.34 11.74
C GLY A 85 16.36 8.16 10.46
N ARG A 86 15.33 8.25 9.60
CA ARG A 86 15.32 9.14 8.45
C ARG A 86 14.56 10.44 8.77
N PRO A 87 14.97 11.59 8.23
CA PRO A 87 14.32 12.87 8.51
C PRO A 87 13.02 13.06 7.69
N VAL A 88 12.23 12.01 7.56
CA VAL A 88 10.98 11.96 6.77
C VAL A 88 9.80 11.70 7.70
N ARG A 89 8.78 12.55 7.63
CA ARG A 89 7.53 12.39 8.37
C ARG A 89 6.46 11.76 7.50
N LEU A 90 5.81 10.72 7.99
CA LEU A 90 4.61 10.16 7.36
C LEU A 90 3.36 10.72 8.05
N GLU A 91 2.44 11.26 7.26
CA GLU A 91 1.13 11.73 7.70
C GLU A 91 0.04 10.94 6.97
N VAL A 92 -0.81 10.24 7.72
CA VAL A 92 -1.90 9.44 7.16
C VAL A 92 -3.24 9.97 7.66
N ARG A 93 -4.17 10.18 6.74
CA ARG A 93 -5.55 10.59 7.03
C ARG A 93 -6.49 9.71 6.23
N GLY A 94 -7.26 8.88 6.93
CA GLY A 94 -8.25 7.98 6.33
C GLY A 94 -9.65 8.28 6.82
N GLN A 95 -10.60 8.48 5.90
CA GLN A 95 -12.02 8.38 6.22
C GLN A 95 -12.41 6.91 6.28
N SER A 96 -13.25 6.55 7.26
CA SER A 96 -13.84 5.22 7.31
C SER A 96 -14.65 4.93 6.04
N ALA A 97 -14.30 3.85 5.36
CA ALA A 97 -15.03 3.34 4.21
C ALA A 97 -14.90 1.83 4.13
N LEU A 98 -16.05 1.17 4.14
CA LEU A 98 -16.14 -0.26 3.93
C LEU A 98 -15.94 -0.53 2.44
N LEU A 99 -14.96 -1.37 2.11
CA LEU A 99 -14.65 -1.71 0.73
C LEU A 99 -15.00 -3.17 0.44
N PRO A 100 -15.39 -3.49 -0.81
CA PRO A 100 -15.51 -4.86 -1.27
C PRO A 100 -14.15 -5.57 -1.20
N ASP A 101 -14.16 -6.88 -0.94
CA ASP A 101 -12.93 -7.71 -0.86
C ASP A 101 -12.05 -7.58 -2.12
N SER A 102 -12.68 -7.43 -3.30
CA SER A 102 -11.99 -7.22 -4.57
C SER A 102 -11.14 -5.95 -4.63
N HIS A 103 -11.42 -4.94 -3.80
CA HIS A 103 -10.70 -3.67 -3.75
C HIS A 103 -9.63 -3.63 -2.65
N LEU A 104 -9.77 -4.44 -1.60
CA LEU A 104 -8.92 -4.36 -0.40
C LEU A 104 -7.45 -4.62 -0.71
N LEU A 105 -7.14 -5.79 -1.27
CA LEU A 105 -5.77 -6.19 -1.53
C LEU A 105 -5.10 -5.31 -2.61
N PRO A 106 -5.74 -5.01 -3.75
CA PRO A 106 -5.16 -4.08 -4.72
C PRO A 106 -4.87 -2.70 -4.11
N LEU A 107 -5.80 -2.11 -3.35
CA LEU A 107 -5.59 -0.82 -2.69
C LEU A 107 -4.48 -0.86 -1.64
N ALA A 108 -4.35 -1.96 -0.90
CA ALA A 108 -3.26 -2.15 0.05
C ALA A 108 -1.90 -2.15 -0.67
N ILE A 109 -1.76 -2.91 -1.76
CA ILE A 109 -0.54 -2.95 -2.57
C ILE A 109 -0.23 -1.58 -3.16
N ILE A 110 -1.22 -0.92 -3.77
CA ILE A 110 -1.10 0.44 -4.31
C ILE A 110 -0.57 1.41 -3.25
N THR A 111 -1.16 1.39 -2.06
CA THR A 111 -0.77 2.29 -0.97
C THR A 111 0.67 2.07 -0.55
N HIS A 112 1.05 0.81 -0.34
CA HIS A 112 2.42 0.46 0.03
C HIS A 112 3.43 0.83 -1.05
N GLU A 113 3.13 0.56 -2.32
CA GLU A 113 4.01 0.87 -3.44
C GLU A 113 4.26 2.37 -3.57
N LEU A 114 3.22 3.19 -3.45
CA LEU A 114 3.35 4.64 -3.53
C LEU A 114 4.15 5.23 -2.36
N ILE A 115 3.95 4.73 -1.13
CA ILE A 115 4.74 5.17 0.03
C ILE A 115 6.20 4.70 -0.12
N SER A 116 6.42 3.47 -0.54
CA SER A 116 7.76 2.90 -0.76
C SER A 116 8.54 3.70 -1.81
N ASN A 117 7.89 4.05 -2.93
CA ASN A 117 8.49 4.89 -3.96
C ASN A 117 8.89 6.27 -3.43
N ALA A 118 8.03 6.92 -2.67
CA ALA A 118 8.35 8.19 -2.03
C ALA A 118 9.54 8.05 -1.05
N CYS A 119 9.55 7.00 -0.21
CA CYS A 119 10.66 6.74 0.72
C CYS A 119 11.99 6.50 -0.01
N ARG A 120 11.97 5.83 -1.17
CA ARG A 120 13.22 5.50 -1.89
C ARG A 120 13.76 6.65 -2.74
N HIS A 121 12.88 7.46 -3.32
CA HIS A 121 13.24 8.36 -4.41
C HIS A 121 13.06 9.84 -4.11
N ALA A 122 12.16 10.20 -3.18
CA ALA A 122 11.82 11.59 -2.96
C ALA A 122 12.86 12.37 -2.12
N PHE A 123 13.64 11.67 -1.29
CA PHE A 123 14.50 12.30 -0.26
C PHE A 123 15.95 11.79 -0.35
N PRO A 124 16.70 12.10 -1.43
CA PRO A 124 18.12 11.78 -1.52
C PRO A 124 18.92 12.56 -0.46
N ASP A 125 20.09 12.07 -0.12
CA ASP A 125 21.07 12.72 0.77
C ASP A 125 20.47 13.16 2.13
N ASP A 126 19.62 12.33 2.72
CA ASP A 126 18.91 12.61 3.96
C ASP A 126 18.10 13.94 3.95
N ARG A 127 17.62 14.34 2.77
CA ARG A 127 16.73 15.49 2.63
C ARG A 127 15.53 15.33 3.57
N ARG A 128 15.23 16.40 4.31
CA ARG A 128 14.04 16.44 5.18
C ARG A 128 12.78 16.60 4.36
N GLY A 129 11.71 15.92 4.78
CA GLY A 129 10.43 16.08 4.12
C GLY A 129 9.29 15.30 4.76
N SER A 130 8.20 15.23 4.04
CA SER A 130 7.00 14.51 4.47
C SER A 130 6.38 13.72 3.32
N ILE A 131 5.72 12.63 3.69
CA ILE A 131 4.83 11.85 2.83
C ILE A 131 3.44 11.94 3.42
N ALA A 132 2.48 12.44 2.64
CA ALA A 132 1.09 12.55 3.05
C ALA A 132 0.24 11.52 2.29
N VAL A 133 -0.53 10.72 3.03
CA VAL A 133 -1.51 9.78 2.50
C VAL A 133 -2.90 10.25 2.92
N ALA A 134 -3.79 10.44 1.96
CA ALA A 134 -5.17 10.81 2.21
C ALA A 134 -6.12 9.85 1.49
N PHE A 135 -7.04 9.27 2.24
CA PHE A 135 -8.09 8.42 1.71
C PHE A 135 -9.46 8.98 2.08
N SER A 136 -10.33 9.11 1.11
CA SER A 136 -11.65 9.70 1.30
C SER A 136 -12.71 9.05 0.40
N ARG A 137 -13.96 9.17 0.84
CA ARG A 137 -15.11 8.89 -0.02
C ARG A 137 -15.20 9.96 -1.10
N ALA A 138 -15.62 9.56 -2.29
CA ALA A 138 -15.87 10.44 -3.43
C ALA A 138 -17.24 10.08 -4.04
N VAL A 139 -17.77 10.95 -4.88
CA VAL A 139 -19.02 10.66 -5.59
C VAL A 139 -18.80 9.43 -6.47
N GLY A 140 -19.60 8.39 -6.23
CA GLY A 140 -19.52 7.12 -6.95
C GLY A 140 -18.31 6.23 -6.60
N GLY A 141 -17.57 6.49 -5.51
CA GLY A 141 -16.42 5.67 -5.17
C GLY A 141 -15.54 6.21 -4.04
N VAL A 142 -14.25 5.97 -4.18
CA VAL A 142 -13.21 6.41 -3.23
C VAL A 142 -12.05 7.07 -3.94
N SER A 143 -11.33 7.90 -3.21
CA SER A 143 -10.08 8.54 -3.66
C SER A 143 -8.95 8.26 -2.68
N LEU A 144 -7.81 7.82 -3.20
CA LEU A 144 -6.54 7.73 -2.50
C LEU A 144 -5.58 8.75 -3.10
N VAL A 145 -4.92 9.53 -2.26
CA VAL A 145 -3.87 10.48 -2.66
C VAL A 145 -2.63 10.19 -1.83
N VAL A 146 -1.51 10.00 -2.50
CA VAL A 146 -0.19 9.94 -1.86
C VAL A 146 0.65 11.06 -2.44
N ARG A 147 1.21 11.91 -1.59
CA ARG A 147 2.04 13.05 -1.98
C ARG A 147 3.27 13.11 -1.10
N ASP A 148 4.42 13.29 -1.73
CA ASP A 148 5.65 13.63 -1.02
C ASP A 148 6.03 15.10 -1.24
N SER A 149 6.93 15.60 -0.40
CA SER A 149 7.53 16.93 -0.50
C SER A 149 8.98 16.87 -0.96
N GLY A 150 9.31 15.86 -1.74
CA GLY A 150 10.67 15.56 -2.16
C GLY A 150 11.16 16.38 -3.35
N VAL A 151 12.16 15.83 -4.05
CA VAL A 151 12.82 16.50 -5.16
C VAL A 151 11.93 16.63 -6.40
N GLY A 152 10.90 15.80 -6.53
CA GLY A 152 10.09 15.75 -7.75
C GLY A 152 10.90 15.45 -9.02
N ALA A 153 10.31 15.70 -10.18
CA ALA A 153 10.95 15.53 -11.47
C ALA A 153 10.26 16.40 -12.54
N GLU A 154 10.95 16.75 -13.63
CA GLU A 154 10.30 17.37 -14.80
C GLU A 154 9.37 16.39 -15.50
N THR A 155 9.81 15.15 -15.63
CA THR A 155 9.03 14.03 -16.18
C THR A 155 9.25 12.81 -15.31
N LEU A 156 8.20 12.06 -15.07
CA LEU A 156 8.26 10.80 -14.32
C LEU A 156 8.19 9.65 -15.32
N GLU A 157 9.31 8.96 -15.50
CA GLU A 157 9.31 7.70 -16.23
C GLU A 157 8.75 6.61 -15.33
N PRO A 158 7.65 5.93 -15.71
CA PRO A 158 7.08 4.87 -14.89
C PRO A 158 8.04 3.69 -14.78
N GLY A 159 8.59 3.48 -13.59
CA GLY A 159 9.25 2.22 -13.26
C GLY A 159 8.22 1.10 -13.05
N GLU A 160 8.72 -0.13 -12.78
CA GLU A 160 7.88 -1.33 -12.60
C GLU A 160 6.79 -1.17 -11.53
N GLY A 161 7.11 -0.52 -10.41
CA GLY A 161 6.15 -0.28 -9.33
C GLY A 161 4.99 0.62 -9.75
N LEU A 162 5.28 1.69 -10.47
CA LEU A 162 4.23 2.60 -10.95
C LEU A 162 3.41 1.96 -12.09
N ALA A 163 4.03 1.10 -12.90
CA ALA A 163 3.31 0.30 -13.90
C ALA A 163 2.36 -0.71 -13.24
N LEU A 164 2.79 -1.37 -12.15
CA LEU A 164 1.91 -2.22 -11.34
C LEU A 164 0.73 -1.43 -10.77
N VAL A 165 0.99 -0.27 -10.16
CA VAL A 165 -0.07 0.60 -9.61
C VAL A 165 -1.08 0.93 -10.71
N LYS A 166 -0.62 1.34 -11.89
CA LYS A 166 -1.48 1.63 -13.03
C LYS A 166 -2.33 0.42 -13.43
N GLY A 167 -1.72 -0.76 -13.57
CA GLY A 167 -2.42 -1.99 -13.93
C GLY A 167 -3.49 -2.38 -12.89
N LEU A 168 -3.20 -2.24 -11.59
CA LEU A 168 -4.18 -2.50 -10.53
C LEU A 168 -5.34 -1.50 -10.55
N VAL A 169 -5.06 -0.22 -10.80
CA VAL A 169 -6.09 0.83 -10.93
C VAL A 169 -7.00 0.56 -12.12
N GLU A 170 -6.42 0.21 -13.27
CA GLU A 170 -7.17 -0.16 -14.48
C GLU A 170 -8.02 -1.42 -14.25
N HIS A 171 -7.48 -2.44 -13.58
CA HIS A 171 -8.21 -3.66 -13.21
C HIS A 171 -9.45 -3.35 -12.36
N LEU A 172 -9.38 -2.36 -11.50
CA LEU A 172 -10.50 -1.90 -10.67
C LEU A 172 -11.43 -0.89 -11.37
N GLY A 173 -11.23 -0.65 -12.67
CA GLY A 173 -12.01 0.32 -13.43
C GLY A 173 -11.81 1.77 -13.00
N GLY A 174 -10.69 2.06 -12.34
CA GLY A 174 -10.36 3.36 -11.79
C GLY A 174 -9.57 4.27 -12.73
N SER A 175 -9.15 5.40 -12.18
CA SER A 175 -8.28 6.36 -12.87
C SER A 175 -7.14 6.81 -11.96
N MET A 176 -5.98 7.08 -12.56
CA MET A 176 -4.79 7.58 -11.89
C MET A 176 -4.33 8.87 -12.56
N SER A 177 -3.93 9.86 -11.76
CA SER A 177 -3.23 11.06 -12.22
C SER A 177 -2.00 11.29 -11.37
N ILE A 178 -0.94 11.80 -12.01
CA ILE A 178 0.34 12.12 -11.36
C ILE A 178 0.62 13.59 -11.60
N GLU A 179 1.02 14.28 -10.54
CA GLU A 179 1.48 15.66 -10.54
C GLU A 179 2.91 15.69 -10.00
N THR A 180 3.83 16.26 -10.73
CA THR A 180 5.22 16.43 -10.30
C THR A 180 5.82 17.67 -10.95
N ALA A 181 6.75 18.29 -10.26
CA ALA A 181 7.65 19.31 -10.79
C ALA A 181 8.94 19.30 -9.96
N PRO A 182 10.06 19.81 -10.49
CA PRO A 182 11.30 19.94 -9.73
C PRO A 182 11.07 20.68 -8.40
N ASP A 183 11.60 20.13 -7.31
CA ASP A 183 11.47 20.64 -5.94
C ASP A 183 10.03 20.75 -5.38
N ALA A 184 9.03 20.21 -6.09
CA ALA A 184 7.62 20.20 -5.65
C ALA A 184 7.11 18.84 -5.20
N GLY A 185 7.99 17.83 -5.23
CA GLY A 185 7.63 16.44 -4.92
C GLY A 185 6.78 15.77 -5.98
N VAL A 186 6.22 14.62 -5.64
CA VAL A 186 5.32 13.83 -6.49
C VAL A 186 3.98 13.66 -5.77
N GLY A 187 2.91 13.91 -6.47
CA GLY A 187 1.55 13.62 -6.02
C GLY A 187 0.88 12.61 -6.95
N VAL A 188 0.43 11.48 -6.41
CA VAL A 188 -0.36 10.49 -7.13
C VAL A 188 -1.77 10.46 -6.57
N ARG A 189 -2.75 10.66 -7.44
CA ARG A 189 -4.17 10.57 -7.11
C ARG A 189 -4.80 9.41 -7.83
N ILE A 190 -5.51 8.58 -7.09
CA ILE A 190 -6.26 7.43 -7.60
C ILE A 190 -7.72 7.64 -7.25
N ARG A 191 -8.60 7.33 -8.20
CA ARG A 191 -10.05 7.28 -8.00
C ARG A 191 -10.53 5.91 -8.43
N LEU A 192 -11.26 5.25 -7.56
CA LEU A 192 -11.85 3.93 -7.82
C LEU A 192 -13.36 4.04 -7.72
N PRO A 193 -14.10 3.54 -8.72
CA PRO A 193 -15.53 3.40 -8.61
C PRO A 193 -15.85 2.35 -7.55
N LEU A 194 -16.88 2.59 -6.75
CA LEU A 194 -17.50 1.55 -5.93
C LEU A 194 -18.91 1.37 -6.47
N GLU A 195 -19.20 0.19 -6.98
CA GLU A 195 -20.58 -0.20 -7.20
C GLU A 195 -21.31 -0.13 -5.87
N ALA A 196 -22.52 0.44 -5.88
CA ALA A 196 -23.35 0.46 -4.69
C ALA A 196 -23.46 -0.98 -4.16
N LEU A 197 -22.98 -1.24 -2.94
CA LEU A 197 -23.15 -2.54 -2.29
C LEU A 197 -24.65 -2.86 -2.36
N GLN A 198 -25.02 -3.80 -3.22
CA GLN A 198 -26.37 -4.33 -3.21
C GLN A 198 -26.55 -5.02 -1.87
N THR A 199 -27.25 -4.35 -0.96
CA THR A 199 -27.76 -4.96 0.28
C THR A 199 -28.77 -6.04 -0.15
N HIS A 200 -28.31 -7.29 -0.12
CA HIS A 200 -29.19 -8.47 -0.15
C HIS A 200 -29.58 -8.84 1.27
#